data_a9b36577df92d88338975bbc88f528e5
#
_entry.id   a9b36577df92d88338975bbc88f528e5
#
_cell.length_a   1.000
_cell.length_b   1.000
_cell.length_c   1.000
_cell.angle_alpha   90.00
_cell.angle_beta   90.00
_cell.angle_gamma   90.00
#
_symmetry.space_group_name_H-M   'P 1'
#
loop_
_entity.id
_entity.type
_entity.pdbx_description
1 polymer ?
#
loop_
_entity_poly.entity_id
_entity_poly.type
_entity_poly.pdbx_seq_one_letter_code
_entity_poly.pdbx_strand_id
1 'polypeptide(L)'
;VINLGIGSPDLPPSEQTIETLCEHARKPNEHGYQPYVGIPELRKGFADWYKKWYDVDLDPKTEIQPLIGSKEGILHISLAFLNPGDGVLVPNPGYPTYSSVSKLVEANLIPYKLKEELGWQPDFEELEKMDLSNVKLMWTNYPNMPTGANASMELYEKLVAFGKKHGIIICNDNPYSFILNEHPLSILAVPGAKDICIEMNSMSKAHNMPGWRMAMLASNAQFVQWVLKVKSNIDSGQ
;
A
#
# COMPACT_ATOMS: atom_id res chain seq x y z
N VAL A 1 -9.13 -27.42 -17.02
CA VAL A 1 -9.13 -27.11 -15.58
C VAL A 1 -9.24 -25.60 -15.43
N ILE A 2 -10.26 -25.11 -14.74
CA ILE A 2 -10.41 -23.69 -14.40
C ILE A 2 -9.57 -23.43 -13.15
N ASN A 3 -8.55 -22.55 -13.26
CA ASN A 3 -7.71 -22.20 -12.13
C ASN A 3 -8.24 -20.94 -11.44
N LEU A 4 -8.71 -21.07 -10.21
CA LEU A 4 -9.20 -19.96 -9.37
C LEU A 4 -8.16 -19.50 -8.33
N GLY A 5 -6.94 -20.06 -8.34
CA GLY A 5 -5.89 -19.76 -7.38
C GLY A 5 -5.00 -18.55 -7.73
N ILE A 6 -5.18 -17.97 -8.92
CA ILE A 6 -4.37 -16.82 -9.37
C ILE A 6 -5.29 -15.62 -9.60
N GLY A 7 -5.20 -14.62 -8.72
CA GLY A 7 -5.93 -13.36 -8.86
C GLY A 7 -5.28 -12.41 -9.87
N SER A 8 -5.28 -12.77 -11.15
CA SER A 8 -4.80 -11.91 -12.23
C SER A 8 -5.99 -11.39 -13.04
N PRO A 9 -6.07 -10.08 -13.32
CA PRO A 9 -7.01 -9.55 -14.30
C PRO A 9 -6.80 -10.22 -15.65
N ASP A 10 -7.89 -10.48 -16.37
CA ASP A 10 -7.91 -11.17 -17.66
C ASP A 10 -8.18 -10.23 -18.84
N LEU A 11 -8.50 -8.96 -18.57
CA LEU A 11 -8.68 -7.91 -19.55
C LEU A 11 -7.42 -7.06 -19.73
N PRO A 12 -7.21 -6.45 -20.91
CA PRO A 12 -6.15 -5.45 -21.10
C PRO A 12 -6.50 -4.14 -20.37
N PRO A 13 -5.52 -3.24 -20.19
CA PRO A 13 -5.79 -1.84 -19.87
C PRO A 13 -6.69 -1.18 -20.92
N SER A 14 -7.23 0.01 -20.62
CA SER A 14 -8.00 0.77 -21.61
C SER A 14 -7.16 1.07 -22.86
N GLU A 15 -7.79 1.08 -24.02
CA GLU A 15 -7.14 1.42 -25.28
C GLU A 15 -6.44 2.79 -25.21
N GLN A 16 -7.10 3.77 -24.59
CA GLN A 16 -6.50 5.09 -24.37
C GLN A 16 -5.17 5.01 -23.59
N THR A 17 -5.09 4.15 -22.56
CA THR A 17 -3.84 3.95 -21.78
C THR A 17 -2.74 3.35 -22.64
N ILE A 18 -3.08 2.37 -23.49
CA ILE A 18 -2.15 1.70 -24.39
C ILE A 18 -1.64 2.70 -25.46
N GLU A 19 -2.54 3.44 -26.08
CA GLU A 19 -2.18 4.44 -27.09
C GLU A 19 -1.30 5.55 -26.51
N THR A 20 -1.60 6.04 -25.31
CA THR A 20 -0.76 7.01 -24.60
C THR A 20 0.66 6.48 -24.39
N LEU A 21 0.81 5.23 -23.95
CA LEU A 21 2.13 4.60 -23.83
C LEU A 21 2.85 4.56 -25.19
N CYS A 22 2.16 4.12 -26.24
CA CYS A 22 2.75 4.03 -27.59
C CYS A 22 3.18 5.40 -28.11
N GLU A 23 2.39 6.45 -27.85
CA GLU A 23 2.75 7.83 -28.21
C GLU A 23 4.03 8.27 -27.50
N HIS A 24 4.08 8.10 -26.18
CA HIS A 24 5.23 8.51 -25.38
C HIS A 24 6.48 7.68 -25.70
N ALA A 25 6.33 6.37 -25.91
CA ALA A 25 7.45 5.50 -26.30
C ALA A 25 8.11 5.86 -27.64
N ARG A 26 7.45 6.66 -28.49
CA ARG A 26 8.02 7.15 -29.75
C ARG A 26 8.78 8.48 -29.61
N LYS A 27 8.64 9.16 -28.46
CA LYS A 27 9.28 10.46 -28.24
C LYS A 27 10.74 10.28 -27.83
N PRO A 28 11.70 10.84 -28.58
CA PRO A 28 13.12 10.55 -28.37
C PRO A 28 13.68 11.04 -27.01
N ASN A 29 12.96 11.93 -26.34
CA ASN A 29 13.40 12.55 -25.09
C ASN A 29 12.87 11.85 -23.82
N GLU A 30 12.11 10.75 -23.95
CA GLU A 30 11.42 10.12 -22.83
C GLU A 30 12.03 8.78 -22.42
N HIS A 31 13.30 8.51 -22.81
CA HIS A 31 14.00 7.24 -22.52
C HIS A 31 15.13 7.36 -21.49
N GLY A 32 15.36 8.56 -20.96
CA GLY A 32 16.41 8.79 -19.97
C GLY A 32 16.03 8.33 -18.58
N TYR A 33 17.04 8.26 -17.70
CA TYR A 33 16.79 8.06 -16.28
C TYR A 33 15.89 9.15 -15.71
N GLN A 34 14.89 8.72 -14.95
CA GLN A 34 13.99 9.62 -14.25
C GLN A 34 14.48 9.89 -12.80
N PRO A 35 14.05 10.99 -12.17
CA PRO A 35 14.38 11.26 -10.79
C PRO A 35 13.91 10.11 -9.87
N TYR A 36 14.68 9.77 -8.84
CA TYR A 36 14.32 8.72 -7.86
C TYR A 36 12.92 8.89 -7.24
N VAL A 37 12.48 10.14 -7.12
CA VAL A 37 11.12 10.47 -6.66
C VAL A 37 10.02 10.19 -7.68
N GLY A 38 10.38 9.79 -8.91
CA GLY A 38 9.45 9.66 -10.04
C GLY A 38 9.13 10.99 -10.73
N ILE A 39 8.59 10.92 -11.94
CA ILE A 39 8.25 12.12 -12.72
C ILE A 39 7.11 12.92 -12.04
N PRO A 40 7.13 14.26 -12.15
CA PRO A 40 6.13 15.13 -11.53
C PRO A 40 4.70 14.83 -11.98
N GLU A 41 4.51 14.51 -13.26
CA GLU A 41 3.22 14.19 -13.87
C GLU A 41 2.58 12.95 -13.24
N LEU A 42 3.37 11.91 -13.01
CA LEU A 42 2.91 10.67 -12.37
C LEU A 42 2.48 10.93 -10.92
N ARG A 43 3.30 11.66 -10.17
CA ARG A 43 2.98 11.99 -8.77
C ARG A 43 1.74 12.88 -8.69
N LYS A 44 1.62 13.87 -9.58
CA LYS A 44 0.43 14.70 -9.67
C LYS A 44 -0.81 13.88 -10.03
N GLY A 45 -0.68 12.97 -11.00
CA GLY A 45 -1.79 12.08 -11.38
C GLY A 45 -2.31 11.24 -10.20
N PHE A 46 -1.42 10.71 -9.35
CA PHE A 46 -1.81 10.01 -8.13
C PHE A 46 -2.47 10.94 -7.10
N ALA A 47 -1.95 12.17 -6.91
CA ALA A 47 -2.56 13.14 -6.00
C ALA A 47 -3.97 13.53 -6.45
N ASP A 48 -4.16 13.84 -7.74
CA ASP A 48 -5.46 14.17 -8.32
C ASP A 48 -6.45 13.00 -8.18
N TRP A 49 -5.95 11.76 -8.34
CA TRP A 49 -6.76 10.55 -8.20
C TRP A 49 -7.19 10.32 -6.75
N TYR A 50 -6.30 10.51 -5.77
CA TYR A 50 -6.65 10.45 -4.34
C TYR A 50 -7.65 11.52 -3.96
N LYS A 51 -7.49 12.75 -4.46
CA LYS A 51 -8.46 13.82 -4.24
C LYS A 51 -9.83 13.47 -4.81
N LYS A 52 -9.86 12.98 -6.05
CA LYS A 52 -11.11 12.67 -6.76
C LYS A 52 -11.92 11.57 -6.09
N TRP A 53 -11.25 10.48 -5.66
CA TRP A 53 -11.92 9.25 -5.28
C TRP A 53 -12.03 9.03 -3.77
N TYR A 54 -11.13 9.61 -3.01
CA TYR A 54 -11.08 9.44 -1.55
C TYR A 54 -11.25 10.75 -0.78
N ASP A 55 -11.32 11.89 -1.49
CA ASP A 55 -11.27 13.26 -0.92
C ASP A 55 -10.05 13.49 -0.01
N VAL A 56 -8.92 12.89 -0.38
CA VAL A 56 -7.64 13.02 0.33
C VAL A 56 -6.74 13.99 -0.42
N ASP A 57 -6.30 15.04 0.24
CA ASP A 57 -5.31 15.98 -0.28
C ASP A 57 -3.90 15.47 0.01
N LEU A 58 -3.10 15.26 -1.06
CA LEU A 58 -1.70 14.84 -0.99
C LEU A 58 -0.83 15.87 -1.72
N ASP A 59 0.27 16.28 -1.10
CA ASP A 59 1.29 17.04 -1.81
C ASP A 59 2.06 16.11 -2.76
N PRO A 60 1.94 16.28 -4.08
CA PRO A 60 2.62 15.41 -5.04
C PRO A 60 4.15 15.52 -4.97
N LYS A 61 4.70 16.57 -4.33
CA LYS A 61 6.15 16.75 -4.22
C LYS A 61 6.77 15.96 -3.07
N THR A 62 6.01 15.73 -2.00
CA THR A 62 6.56 15.22 -0.73
C THR A 62 5.81 14.02 -0.15
N GLU A 63 4.54 13.83 -0.48
CA GLU A 63 3.67 12.84 0.18
C GLU A 63 3.37 11.62 -0.70
N ILE A 64 3.98 11.52 -1.88
CA ILE A 64 3.79 10.41 -2.83
C ILE A 64 5.14 9.89 -3.31
N GLN A 65 5.31 8.56 -3.28
CA GLN A 65 6.41 7.84 -3.90
C GLN A 65 5.89 6.79 -4.87
N PRO A 66 6.13 6.92 -6.19
CA PRO A 66 5.87 5.85 -7.16
C PRO A 66 6.66 4.59 -6.85
N LEU A 67 6.08 3.43 -7.17
CA LEU A 67 6.63 2.11 -6.88
C LEU A 67 6.52 1.20 -8.10
N ILE A 68 7.49 0.30 -8.30
CA ILE A 68 7.47 -0.76 -9.31
C ILE A 68 6.56 -1.92 -8.85
N GLY A 69 5.28 -1.60 -8.60
CA GLY A 69 4.28 -2.45 -7.97
C GLY A 69 4.35 -2.43 -6.44
N SER A 70 3.22 -2.66 -5.76
CA SER A 70 3.12 -2.61 -4.28
C SER A 70 4.07 -3.59 -3.59
N LYS A 71 4.39 -4.73 -4.23
CA LYS A 71 5.25 -5.75 -3.62
C LYS A 71 6.63 -5.21 -3.23
N GLU A 72 7.23 -4.37 -4.06
CA GLU A 72 8.51 -3.73 -3.70
C GLU A 72 8.32 -2.72 -2.56
N GLY A 73 7.19 -2.03 -2.53
CA GLY A 73 6.86 -1.10 -1.45
C GLY A 73 6.83 -1.79 -0.08
N ILE A 74 6.33 -3.04 -0.02
CA ILE A 74 6.38 -3.83 1.22
C ILE A 74 7.83 -4.02 1.68
N LEU A 75 8.76 -4.32 0.76
CA LEU A 75 10.17 -4.46 1.09
C LEU A 75 10.78 -3.13 1.53
N HIS A 76 10.55 -2.06 0.77
CA HIS A 76 11.11 -0.75 1.08
C HIS A 76 10.62 -0.18 2.42
N ILE A 77 9.32 -0.32 2.72
CA ILE A 77 8.75 0.04 4.01
C ILE A 77 9.41 -0.77 5.13
N SER A 78 9.49 -2.10 4.95
CA SER A 78 10.09 -2.96 5.97
C SER A 78 11.55 -2.59 6.23
N LEU A 79 12.36 -2.35 5.19
CA LEU A 79 13.76 -1.93 5.35
C LEU A 79 13.91 -0.51 5.95
N ALA A 80 12.93 0.38 5.73
CA ALA A 80 13.00 1.74 6.24
C ALA A 80 12.63 1.85 7.72
N PHE A 81 11.78 0.95 8.24
CA PHE A 81 11.19 1.09 9.56
C PHE A 81 11.49 -0.05 10.54
N LEU A 82 12.14 -1.13 10.08
CA LEU A 82 12.42 -2.29 10.90
C LEU A 82 13.92 -2.54 11.05
N ASN A 83 14.31 -2.91 12.25
CA ASN A 83 15.59 -3.55 12.52
C ASN A 83 15.36 -5.05 12.82
N PRO A 84 16.41 -5.90 12.74
CA PRO A 84 16.31 -7.27 13.21
C PRO A 84 15.73 -7.35 14.62
N GLY A 85 14.71 -8.20 14.80
CA GLY A 85 14.01 -8.40 16.07
C GLY A 85 12.85 -7.45 16.37
N ASP A 86 12.65 -6.38 15.59
CA ASP A 86 11.46 -5.53 15.72
C ASP A 86 10.18 -6.30 15.40
N GLY A 87 9.12 -6.09 16.16
CA GLY A 87 7.83 -6.75 15.97
C GLY A 87 7.03 -6.20 14.79
N VAL A 88 6.41 -7.10 14.04
CA VAL A 88 5.50 -6.77 12.92
C VAL A 88 4.21 -7.55 13.06
N LEU A 89 3.09 -6.83 13.19
CA LEU A 89 1.76 -7.42 13.12
C LEU A 89 1.37 -7.71 11.67
N VAL A 90 0.99 -8.96 11.40
CA VAL A 90 0.56 -9.41 10.06
C VAL A 90 -0.80 -10.09 10.10
N PRO A 91 -1.71 -9.82 9.13
CA PRO A 91 -3.04 -10.42 9.13
C PRO A 91 -2.99 -11.92 8.79
N ASN A 92 -3.87 -12.69 9.43
CA ASN A 92 -4.11 -14.08 9.13
C ASN A 92 -5.63 -14.38 9.10
N PRO A 93 -6.22 -14.68 7.91
CA PRO A 93 -5.56 -14.80 6.60
C PRO A 93 -5.06 -13.46 6.06
N GLY A 94 -4.07 -13.51 5.16
CA GLY A 94 -3.49 -12.31 4.55
C GLY A 94 -2.54 -12.61 3.40
N TYR A 95 -2.04 -11.56 2.77
CA TYR A 95 -1.12 -11.69 1.65
C TYR A 95 0.24 -12.23 2.12
N PRO A 96 0.74 -13.36 1.54
CA PRO A 96 1.95 -14.02 2.04
C PRO A 96 3.23 -13.16 2.03
N THR A 97 3.26 -12.12 1.20
CA THR A 97 4.43 -11.25 1.08
C THR A 97 4.73 -10.50 2.38
N TYR A 98 3.72 -10.12 3.16
CA TYR A 98 3.96 -9.45 4.45
C TYR A 98 4.81 -10.32 5.38
N SER A 99 4.43 -11.60 5.54
CA SER A 99 5.19 -12.56 6.34
C SER A 99 6.58 -12.86 5.75
N SER A 100 6.66 -13.02 4.43
CA SER A 100 7.91 -13.37 3.75
C SER A 100 8.94 -12.26 3.86
N VAL A 101 8.52 -11.00 3.65
CA VAL A 101 9.41 -9.84 3.74
C VAL A 101 9.80 -9.58 5.20
N SER A 102 8.88 -9.72 6.17
CA SER A 102 9.21 -9.58 7.58
C SER A 102 10.32 -10.54 8.00
N LYS A 103 10.27 -11.80 7.52
CA LYS A 103 11.34 -12.78 7.75
C LYS A 103 12.65 -12.39 7.03
N LEU A 104 12.55 -11.85 5.82
CA LEU A 104 13.72 -11.44 5.04
C LEU A 104 14.54 -10.34 5.73
N VAL A 105 13.85 -9.42 6.43
CA VAL A 105 14.47 -8.34 7.20
C VAL A 105 14.74 -8.73 8.66
N GLU A 106 14.61 -10.00 9.01
CA GLU A 106 14.83 -10.56 10.35
C GLU A 106 13.93 -9.95 11.44
N ALA A 107 12.74 -9.46 11.04
CA ALA A 107 11.75 -8.97 11.99
C ALA A 107 10.99 -10.11 12.68
N ASN A 108 10.54 -9.85 13.90
CA ASN A 108 9.71 -10.77 14.66
C ASN A 108 8.26 -10.73 14.19
N LEU A 109 7.84 -11.81 13.50
CA LEU A 109 6.50 -11.93 12.95
C LEU A 109 5.47 -12.24 14.02
N ILE A 110 4.46 -11.38 14.18
CA ILE A 110 3.37 -11.53 15.12
C ILE A 110 2.05 -11.58 14.34
N PRO A 111 1.49 -12.78 14.10
CA PRO A 111 0.23 -12.92 13.37
C PRO A 111 -0.96 -12.49 14.26
N TYR A 112 -1.87 -11.71 13.68
CA TYR A 112 -3.18 -11.44 14.27
C TYR A 112 -4.30 -12.05 13.43
N LYS A 113 -5.33 -12.56 14.07
CA LYS A 113 -6.42 -13.25 13.37
C LYS A 113 -7.46 -12.26 12.85
N LEU A 114 -7.88 -12.50 11.61
CA LEU A 114 -9.11 -11.94 11.05
C LEU A 114 -10.20 -13.01 11.17
N LYS A 115 -11.32 -12.67 11.78
CA LYS A 115 -12.40 -13.61 12.08
C LYS A 115 -13.64 -13.28 11.26
N GLU A 116 -14.30 -14.31 10.72
CA GLU A 116 -15.50 -14.15 9.91
C GLU A 116 -16.62 -13.50 10.70
N GLU A 117 -16.80 -13.90 11.96
CA GLU A 117 -17.80 -13.34 12.87
C GLU A 117 -17.60 -11.84 13.19
N LEU A 118 -16.39 -11.32 12.95
CA LEU A 118 -16.06 -9.89 13.04
C LEU A 118 -16.00 -9.20 11.66
N GLY A 119 -16.56 -9.83 10.61
CA GLY A 119 -16.49 -9.30 9.26
C GLY A 119 -15.06 -9.23 8.69
N TRP A 120 -14.20 -10.14 9.09
CA TRP A 120 -12.79 -10.21 8.70
C TRP A 120 -11.98 -8.96 9.10
N GLN A 121 -12.35 -8.37 10.25
CA GLN A 121 -11.62 -7.26 10.87
C GLN A 121 -10.70 -7.75 11.98
N PRO A 122 -9.66 -6.97 12.34
CA PRO A 122 -8.86 -7.24 13.53
C PRO A 122 -9.72 -7.22 14.79
N ASP A 123 -9.49 -8.16 15.67
CA ASP A 123 -10.06 -8.15 17.02
C ASP A 123 -9.18 -7.24 17.91
N PHE A 124 -9.61 -5.99 18.07
CA PHE A 124 -8.84 -5.00 18.84
C PHE A 124 -8.74 -5.38 20.32
N GLU A 125 -9.71 -6.10 20.87
CA GLU A 125 -9.62 -6.58 22.27
C GLU A 125 -8.53 -7.64 22.43
N GLU A 126 -8.34 -8.50 21.43
CA GLU A 126 -7.23 -9.46 21.41
C GLU A 126 -5.89 -8.75 21.18
N LEU A 127 -5.84 -7.78 20.25
CA LEU A 127 -4.62 -7.01 19.99
C LEU A 127 -4.13 -6.25 21.23
N GLU A 128 -5.04 -5.66 22.00
CA GLU A 128 -4.71 -4.93 23.24
C GLU A 128 -4.16 -5.83 24.36
N LYS A 129 -4.36 -7.16 24.29
CA LYS A 129 -3.81 -8.12 25.24
C LYS A 129 -2.43 -8.63 24.87
N MET A 130 -1.95 -8.32 23.65
CA MET A 130 -0.63 -8.72 23.19
C MET A 130 0.47 -7.85 23.80
N ASP A 131 1.69 -8.37 23.88
CA ASP A 131 2.86 -7.54 24.14
C ASP A 131 3.23 -6.78 22.86
N LEU A 132 2.92 -5.49 22.85
CA LEU A 132 3.16 -4.57 21.74
C LEU A 132 4.40 -3.70 21.92
N SER A 133 5.16 -3.90 22.98
CA SER A 133 6.26 -3.01 23.39
C SER A 133 7.36 -2.85 22.32
N ASN A 134 7.60 -3.89 21.52
CA ASN A 134 8.60 -3.87 20.44
C ASN A 134 7.98 -3.88 19.03
N VAL A 135 6.65 -3.71 18.90
CA VAL A 135 5.98 -3.69 17.61
C VAL A 135 6.17 -2.32 16.94
N LYS A 136 6.60 -2.33 15.67
CA LYS A 136 6.84 -1.11 14.86
C LYS A 136 5.85 -0.94 13.74
N LEU A 137 5.45 -2.03 13.08
CA LEU A 137 4.54 -2.02 11.93
C LEU A 137 3.36 -2.94 12.15
N MET A 138 2.22 -2.55 11.58
CA MET A 138 1.05 -3.41 11.39
C MET A 138 0.63 -3.36 9.92
N TRP A 139 0.69 -4.50 9.25
CA TRP A 139 0.16 -4.66 7.91
C TRP A 139 -1.35 -4.86 7.95
N THR A 140 -2.07 -4.11 7.12
CA THR A 140 -3.50 -4.29 6.84
C THR A 140 -3.72 -4.29 5.33
N ASN A 141 -4.81 -4.90 4.89
CA ASN A 141 -5.16 -4.96 3.47
C ASN A 141 -6.68 -4.91 3.34
N TYR A 142 -7.20 -3.79 2.88
CA TYR A 142 -8.64 -3.60 2.65
C TYR A 142 -8.89 -2.81 1.37
N PRO A 143 -9.77 -3.29 0.45
CA PRO A 143 -10.49 -4.58 0.55
C PRO A 143 -9.52 -5.75 0.72
N ASN A 144 -9.91 -6.72 1.58
CA ASN A 144 -8.99 -7.76 2.06
C ASN A 144 -8.79 -8.90 1.04
N MET A 145 -7.57 -9.32 0.84
CA MET A 145 -7.23 -10.56 0.17
C MET A 145 -6.76 -11.59 1.24
N PRO A 146 -7.37 -12.79 1.31
CA PRO A 146 -8.22 -13.41 0.29
C PRO A 146 -9.73 -13.29 0.55
N THR A 147 -10.21 -12.64 1.61
CA THR A 147 -11.61 -12.74 2.06
C THR A 147 -12.60 -11.90 1.25
N GLY A 148 -12.11 -10.85 0.58
CA GLY A 148 -12.93 -9.89 -0.15
C GLY A 148 -13.64 -8.86 0.74
N ALA A 149 -13.41 -8.88 2.06
CA ALA A 149 -14.04 -7.94 2.99
C ALA A 149 -13.61 -6.49 2.72
N ASN A 150 -14.58 -5.60 2.62
CA ASN A 150 -14.33 -4.18 2.47
C ASN A 150 -14.00 -3.53 3.82
N ALA A 151 -13.26 -2.41 3.77
CA ALA A 151 -13.13 -1.53 4.92
C ALA A 151 -14.42 -0.75 5.19
N SER A 152 -14.54 -0.25 6.42
CA SER A 152 -15.41 0.87 6.77
C SER A 152 -14.57 2.02 7.31
N MET A 153 -15.12 3.23 7.32
CA MET A 153 -14.44 4.36 7.96
C MET A 153 -14.23 4.10 9.46
N GLU A 154 -15.19 3.46 10.12
CA GLU A 154 -15.07 3.07 11.53
C GLU A 154 -13.87 2.13 11.77
N LEU A 155 -13.62 1.16 10.87
CA LEU A 155 -12.44 0.30 10.95
C LEU A 155 -11.16 1.12 10.81
N TYR A 156 -11.10 2.03 9.83
CA TYR A 156 -9.94 2.88 9.63
C TYR A 156 -9.68 3.82 10.80
N GLU A 157 -10.74 4.39 11.40
CA GLU A 157 -10.63 5.20 12.62
C GLU A 157 -10.05 4.40 13.79
N LYS A 158 -10.51 3.14 13.98
CA LYS A 158 -9.97 2.24 15.00
C LYS A 158 -8.50 1.90 14.76
N LEU A 159 -8.11 1.63 13.51
CA LEU A 159 -6.72 1.35 13.15
C LEU A 159 -5.81 2.57 13.40
N VAL A 160 -6.24 3.76 13.01
CA VAL A 160 -5.50 5.00 13.25
C VAL A 160 -5.34 5.26 14.75
N ALA A 161 -6.43 5.11 15.51
CA ALA A 161 -6.40 5.28 16.97
C ALA A 161 -5.48 4.27 17.64
N PHE A 162 -5.51 3.00 17.23
CA PHE A 162 -4.63 1.94 17.72
C PHE A 162 -3.16 2.25 17.39
N GLY A 163 -2.85 2.62 16.15
CA GLY A 163 -1.51 3.00 15.74
C GLY A 163 -0.96 4.17 16.55
N LYS A 164 -1.75 5.24 16.74
CA LYS A 164 -1.37 6.40 17.57
C LYS A 164 -1.16 6.04 19.03
N LYS A 165 -2.04 5.22 19.61
CA LYS A 165 -1.97 4.80 21.01
C LYS A 165 -0.67 4.04 21.32
N HIS A 166 -0.26 3.14 20.42
CA HIS A 166 0.88 2.25 20.63
C HIS A 166 2.16 2.67 19.91
N GLY A 167 2.13 3.75 19.12
CA GLY A 167 3.26 4.17 18.29
C GLY A 167 3.58 3.19 17.17
N ILE A 168 2.57 2.45 16.67
CA ILE A 168 2.70 1.43 15.61
C ILE A 168 2.28 2.04 14.29
N ILE A 169 3.15 2.00 13.28
CA ILE A 169 2.84 2.47 11.94
C ILE A 169 1.86 1.49 11.26
N ILE A 170 0.71 1.98 10.82
CA ILE A 170 -0.29 1.19 10.08
C ILE A 170 0.03 1.27 8.59
N CYS A 171 0.34 0.14 7.98
CA CYS A 171 0.61 0.02 6.54
C CYS A 171 -0.59 -0.64 5.86
N ASN A 172 -1.43 0.16 5.20
CA ASN A 172 -2.60 -0.33 4.48
C ASN A 172 -2.28 -0.56 2.99
N ASP A 173 -2.36 -1.81 2.55
CA ASP A 173 -2.23 -2.17 1.13
C ASP A 173 -3.62 -2.18 0.48
N ASN A 174 -3.86 -1.24 -0.44
CA ASN A 174 -5.17 -0.93 -1.00
C ASN A 174 -5.26 -1.11 -2.53
N PRO A 175 -4.88 -2.27 -3.11
CA PRO A 175 -4.92 -2.47 -4.56
C PRO A 175 -6.31 -2.80 -5.10
N TYR A 176 -7.29 -3.10 -4.23
CA TYR A 176 -8.60 -3.63 -4.61
C TYR A 176 -9.75 -2.64 -4.44
N SER A 177 -9.48 -1.38 -4.12
CA SER A 177 -10.51 -0.36 -3.81
C SER A 177 -11.63 -0.26 -4.82
N PHE A 178 -11.36 -0.52 -6.10
CA PHE A 178 -12.33 -0.36 -7.19
C PHE A 178 -12.84 -1.69 -7.72
N ILE A 179 -12.48 -2.82 -7.10
CA ILE A 179 -12.95 -4.14 -7.53
C ILE A 179 -14.29 -4.42 -6.86
N LEU A 180 -15.37 -4.45 -7.66
CA LEU A 180 -16.74 -4.68 -7.19
C LEU A 180 -17.12 -3.82 -5.96
N ASN A 181 -16.64 -2.59 -5.94
CA ASN A 181 -16.85 -1.66 -4.84
C ASN A 181 -17.19 -0.26 -5.37
N GLU A 182 -18.41 0.18 -5.11
CA GLU A 182 -18.92 1.49 -5.55
C GLU A 182 -18.47 2.65 -4.65
N HIS A 183 -18.01 2.34 -3.43
CA HIS A 183 -17.61 3.31 -2.43
C HIS A 183 -16.17 3.05 -1.97
N PRO A 184 -15.17 3.37 -2.81
CA PRO A 184 -13.77 3.14 -2.46
C PRO A 184 -13.37 4.05 -1.28
N LEU A 185 -12.63 3.47 -0.32
CA LEU A 185 -12.18 4.17 0.88
C LEU A 185 -10.65 4.16 0.97
N SER A 186 -10.10 5.19 1.61
CA SER A 186 -8.69 5.28 1.95
C SER A 186 -8.54 5.50 3.46
N ILE A 187 -7.59 4.83 4.09
CA ILE A 187 -7.25 5.06 5.49
C ILE A 187 -6.76 6.50 5.71
N LEU A 188 -6.16 7.12 4.67
CA LEU A 188 -5.67 8.49 4.74
C LEU A 188 -6.78 9.54 4.79
N ALA A 189 -8.05 9.15 4.55
CA ALA A 189 -9.20 10.02 4.74
C ALA A 189 -9.55 10.24 6.22
N VAL A 190 -9.07 9.39 7.12
CA VAL A 190 -9.25 9.58 8.57
C VAL A 190 -8.41 10.77 9.04
N PRO A 191 -9.00 11.74 9.80
CA PRO A 191 -8.26 12.87 10.31
C PRO A 191 -7.01 12.47 11.11
N GLY A 192 -5.86 13.02 10.72
CA GLY A 192 -4.57 12.73 11.35
C GLY A 192 -4.01 11.34 11.04
N ALA A 193 -4.56 10.61 10.06
CA ALA A 193 -4.02 9.30 9.64
C ALA A 193 -2.60 9.44 9.08
N LYS A 194 -2.30 10.50 8.35
CA LYS A 194 -0.95 10.71 7.80
C LYS A 194 0.17 10.72 8.84
N ASP A 195 -0.14 11.02 10.11
CA ASP A 195 0.85 11.03 11.18
C ASP A 195 1.40 9.62 11.50
N ILE A 196 0.61 8.58 11.23
CA ILE A 196 0.92 7.20 11.65
C ILE A 196 0.64 6.14 10.57
N CYS A 197 0.08 6.51 9.42
CA CYS A 197 -0.30 5.56 8.38
C CYS A 197 0.53 5.75 7.11
N ILE A 198 0.80 4.62 6.47
CA ILE A 198 1.29 4.54 5.09
C ILE A 198 0.23 3.77 4.31
N GLU A 199 -0.21 4.31 3.17
CA GLU A 199 -1.08 3.58 2.26
C GLU A 199 -0.37 3.32 0.94
N MET A 200 -0.47 2.07 0.45
CA MET A 200 -0.05 1.71 -0.90
C MET A 200 -1.27 1.49 -1.78
N ASN A 201 -1.17 1.93 -3.03
CA ASN A 201 -2.17 1.66 -4.05
C ASN A 201 -1.51 1.19 -5.35
N SER A 202 -2.26 0.45 -6.18
CA SER A 202 -1.70 -0.22 -7.35
C SER A 202 -2.64 -0.19 -8.54
N MET A 203 -2.10 0.03 -9.72
CA MET A 203 -2.81 -0.08 -10.99
C MET A 203 -2.99 -1.56 -11.44
N SER A 204 -2.34 -2.51 -10.74
CA SER A 204 -2.29 -3.91 -11.15
C SER A 204 -3.65 -4.59 -11.23
N LYS A 205 -4.60 -4.22 -10.36
CA LYS A 205 -5.90 -4.89 -10.24
C LYS A 205 -7.01 -4.08 -10.89
N ALA A 206 -7.32 -2.92 -10.34
CA ALA A 206 -8.42 -2.09 -10.80
C ALA A 206 -8.24 -1.51 -12.21
N HIS A 207 -7.03 -1.46 -12.74
CA HIS A 207 -6.73 -0.89 -14.06
C HIS A 207 -6.20 -1.92 -15.07
N ASN A 208 -6.27 -3.21 -14.74
CA ASN A 208 -5.78 -4.30 -15.61
C ASN A 208 -4.30 -4.15 -16.04
N MET A 209 -3.45 -3.63 -15.14
CA MET A 209 -2.04 -3.32 -15.45
C MET A 209 -1.04 -4.12 -14.59
N PRO A 210 -1.23 -5.44 -14.34
CA PRO A 210 -0.32 -6.18 -13.46
C PRO A 210 1.11 -6.26 -14.02
N GLY A 211 1.27 -6.35 -15.31
CA GLY A 211 2.57 -6.41 -16.00
C GLY A 211 3.29 -5.07 -16.10
N TRP A 212 2.58 -3.94 -15.97
CA TRP A 212 3.14 -2.60 -16.11
C TRP A 212 3.93 -2.13 -14.89
N ARG A 213 3.78 -2.82 -13.77
CA ARG A 213 4.50 -2.56 -12.54
C ARG A 213 4.31 -1.13 -12.01
N MET A 214 3.05 -0.66 -12.01
CA MET A 214 2.69 0.70 -11.58
C MET A 214 1.94 0.65 -10.25
N ALA A 215 2.52 1.29 -9.25
CA ALA A 215 1.94 1.49 -7.92
C ALA A 215 2.47 2.76 -7.28
N MET A 216 1.98 3.08 -6.11
CA MET A 216 2.45 4.20 -5.31
C MET A 216 2.32 3.93 -3.82
N LEU A 217 3.07 4.69 -3.05
CA LEU A 217 2.96 4.83 -1.61
C LEU A 217 2.59 6.29 -1.30
N ALA A 218 1.66 6.49 -0.39
CA ALA A 218 1.30 7.80 0.15
C ALA A 218 1.38 7.82 1.67
N SER A 219 1.90 8.90 2.22
CA SER A 219 2.01 9.17 3.65
C SER A 219 2.42 10.60 3.91
N ASN A 220 2.77 10.96 5.16
CA ASN A 220 3.45 12.22 5.42
C ASN A 220 4.83 12.29 4.76
N ALA A 221 5.33 13.51 4.54
CA ALA A 221 6.59 13.76 3.85
C ALA A 221 7.80 13.05 4.49
N GLN A 222 7.82 12.90 5.81
CA GLN A 222 8.94 12.28 6.54
C GLN A 222 9.01 10.77 6.27
N PHE A 223 7.86 10.07 6.29
CA PHE A 223 7.80 8.64 6.02
C PHE A 223 8.15 8.35 4.56
N VAL A 224 7.60 9.14 3.63
CA VAL A 224 7.95 9.05 2.21
C VAL A 224 9.45 9.24 2.00
N GLN A 225 10.07 10.22 2.66
CA GLN A 225 11.51 10.45 2.56
C GLN A 225 12.35 9.27 3.09
N TRP A 226 11.92 8.63 4.18
CA TRP A 226 12.64 7.46 4.71
C TRP A 226 12.56 6.26 3.76
N VAL A 227 11.39 6.01 3.19
CA VAL A 227 11.22 4.96 2.17
C VAL A 227 12.05 5.28 0.92
N LEU A 228 12.07 6.54 0.47
CA LEU A 228 12.87 6.97 -0.68
C LEU A 228 14.38 6.75 -0.45
N LYS A 229 14.89 6.96 0.77
CA LYS A 229 16.30 6.66 1.09
C LYS A 229 16.67 5.20 0.86
N VAL A 230 15.76 4.28 1.14
CA VAL A 230 15.97 2.85 0.85
C VAL A 230 15.82 2.60 -0.66
N LYS A 231 14.70 3.04 -1.25
CA LYS A 231 14.38 2.78 -2.65
C LYS A 231 15.48 3.29 -3.60
N SER A 232 16.01 4.48 -3.38
CA SER A 232 17.03 5.09 -4.25
C SER A 232 18.37 4.33 -4.30
N ASN A 233 18.58 3.36 -3.41
CA ASN A 233 19.74 2.46 -3.44
C ASN A 233 19.46 1.10 -4.10
N ILE A 234 18.21 0.86 -4.50
CA ILE A 234 17.76 -0.44 -5.06
C ILE A 234 17.36 -0.27 -6.51
N ASP A 235 16.67 0.81 -6.85
CA ASP A 235 16.22 1.08 -8.22
C ASP A 235 16.26 2.59 -8.56
N SER A 236 16.09 2.89 -9.86
CA SER A 236 15.93 4.24 -10.37
C SER A 236 14.47 4.68 -10.36
N GLY A 237 14.21 5.96 -10.65
CA GLY A 237 12.85 6.53 -10.71
C GLY A 237 12.03 6.04 -11.92
N GLN A 238 10.70 6.22 -11.80
CA GLN A 238 9.70 5.94 -12.84
C GLN A 238 9.11 7.23 -13.40
#